data_4b8d0880abb4652231a0f90587b298c4
#
_entry.id   4b8d0880abb4652231a0f90587b298c4
#
_cell.length_a   1.000
_cell.length_b   1.000
_cell.length_c   1.000
_cell.angle_alpha   90.00
_cell.angle_beta   90.00
_cell.angle_gamma   90.00
#
_symmetry.space_group_name_H-M   'P 1'
#
loop_
_entity.id
_entity.type
_entity.pdbx_description
1 polymer ?
#
loop_
_entity_poly.entity_id
_entity_poly.type
_entity_poly.pdbx_seq_one_letter_code
_entity_poly.pdbx_strand_id
1 'polypeptide(L)'
;MTSRTTTRLATILGASTAALLLTLTGCAGGAASAGDSSRIVLGADDGNEAHWTVLKQKLAGEGIDLEVRTINDGVQLNQGVQDGELDVNLFQHLIYLSQFNVENNGSLVPVGATAVYPLALYSEQYKDVKDLPEGAKVAIPNNPTNLARGLLNLQTAGLLTLKDGGTALSTPADIVTSKVELLPVDTNQTVTALRDGSAQAAIVNNTQAQKGGLGDELIIFKEDLNNPQLAPYINAFVTRDDKKDDPRWAKLVEAYHSPEVEAAVTELNQGNLQFKTEWTGAQLQDELTSLEDALKAQKG
;
A
#
# COMPACT_ATOMS: atom_id res chain seq x y z
N MET A 1 -59.41 35.02 39.50
CA MET A 1 -60.31 34.09 40.19
C MET A 1 -59.43 32.90 40.57
N THR A 2 -58.92 32.92 41.82
CA THR A 2 -59.43 32.24 43.01
C THR A 2 -59.53 30.72 42.79
N SER A 3 -58.86 29.83 43.50
CA SER A 3 -58.73 29.63 44.96
C SER A 3 -57.76 28.43 45.16
N ARG A 4 -56.67 28.45 45.93
CA ARG A 4 -56.54 28.11 47.35
C ARG A 4 -57.28 26.84 47.80
N THR A 5 -56.55 25.82 48.31
CA THR A 5 -56.57 25.44 49.73
C THR A 5 -55.73 24.17 49.96
N THR A 6 -54.64 24.23 50.67
CA THR A 6 -54.28 23.91 52.09
C THR A 6 -54.39 22.43 52.52
N THR A 7 -53.25 21.91 52.92
CA THR A 7 -52.78 21.32 54.19
C THR A 7 -53.45 20.05 54.73
N ARG A 8 -52.65 19.03 55.08
CA ARG A 8 -52.42 18.55 56.45
C ARG A 8 -51.31 17.51 56.58
N LEU A 9 -50.47 17.75 57.56
CA LEU A 9 -49.50 16.83 58.18
C LEU A 9 -50.21 15.60 58.84
N ALA A 10 -49.50 14.47 58.87
CA ALA A 10 -49.58 13.51 59.94
C ALA A 10 -48.25 12.75 60.08
N THR A 11 -47.63 12.99 61.22
CA THR A 11 -46.40 12.31 61.72
C THR A 11 -46.85 11.06 62.49
N ILE A 12 -46.21 9.90 62.33
CA ILE A 12 -46.12 8.84 63.34
C ILE A 12 -44.73 8.19 63.28
N LEU A 13 -44.15 8.14 64.49
CA LEU A 13 -42.92 7.46 64.87
C LEU A 13 -43.01 5.93 64.79
N GLY A 14 -41.85 5.29 64.61
CA GLY A 14 -41.67 4.01 65.24
C GLY A 14 -40.69 3.04 64.62
N ALA A 15 -39.59 2.87 65.34
CA ALA A 15 -38.85 1.63 65.59
C ALA A 15 -37.71 1.19 64.65
N SER A 16 -36.58 1.25 65.20
CA SER A 16 -35.24 0.73 64.91
C SER A 16 -35.20 -0.75 64.52
N THR A 17 -34.45 -1.14 63.49
CA THR A 17 -33.74 -2.43 63.48
C THR A 17 -32.45 -2.27 62.65
N ALA A 18 -31.36 -2.61 63.31
CA ALA A 18 -30.01 -2.66 62.75
C ALA A 18 -29.86 -3.83 61.77
N ALA A 19 -29.31 -3.58 60.60
CA ALA A 19 -28.81 -4.65 59.75
C ALA A 19 -27.61 -4.16 58.93
N LEU A 20 -26.49 -4.67 59.28
CA LEU A 20 -25.30 -5.08 58.48
C LEU A 20 -24.99 -4.27 57.21
N LEU A 21 -23.99 -3.39 57.33
CA LEU A 21 -23.22 -2.84 56.25
C LEU A 21 -22.34 -3.94 55.60
N LEU A 22 -22.77 -4.47 54.48
CA LEU A 22 -21.89 -5.13 53.51
C LEU A 22 -21.39 -4.08 52.52
N THR A 23 -20.18 -3.58 52.77
CA THR A 23 -19.43 -2.77 51.83
C THR A 23 -18.98 -3.64 50.67
N LEU A 24 -19.75 -3.71 49.57
CA LEU A 24 -19.21 -4.08 48.25
C LEU A 24 -18.43 -2.88 47.73
N THR A 25 -17.13 -2.88 47.99
CA THR A 25 -16.17 -2.13 47.17
C THR A 25 -16.13 -2.73 45.78
N GLY A 26 -17.05 -2.33 44.92
CA GLY A 26 -16.97 -2.55 43.51
C GLY A 26 -15.79 -1.71 42.97
N CYS A 27 -14.66 -2.37 42.65
CA CYS A 27 -13.66 -1.84 41.76
C CYS A 27 -14.35 -1.56 40.41
N ALA A 28 -14.78 -0.31 40.21
CA ALA A 28 -15.00 0.22 38.88
C ALA A 28 -13.62 0.46 38.24
N GLY A 29 -12.93 -0.63 37.93
CA GLY A 29 -11.88 -0.61 36.95
C GLY A 29 -12.53 -0.24 35.63
N GLY A 30 -12.22 0.99 35.13
CA GLY A 30 -12.58 1.36 33.79
C GLY A 30 -12.10 0.25 32.85
N ALA A 31 -13.04 -0.48 32.27
CA ALA A 31 -12.78 -1.27 31.09
C ALA A 31 -12.43 -0.22 30.01
N ALA A 32 -11.14 0.07 29.88
CA ALA A 32 -10.62 0.54 28.62
C ALA A 32 -11.17 -0.50 27.62
N SER A 33 -11.96 -0.05 26.67
CA SER A 33 -12.40 -0.81 25.53
C SER A 33 -11.14 -1.43 24.94
N ALA A 34 -10.86 -2.72 25.27
CA ALA A 34 -9.90 -3.48 24.53
C ALA A 34 -10.50 -3.54 23.12
N GLY A 35 -9.96 -2.72 22.21
CA GLY A 35 -10.29 -2.82 20.82
C GLY A 35 -10.19 -4.30 20.47
N ASP A 36 -11.16 -4.79 19.71
CA ASP A 36 -11.25 -6.20 19.34
C ASP A 36 -9.89 -6.63 18.76
N SER A 37 -9.08 -7.29 19.60
CA SER A 37 -7.70 -7.66 19.29
C SER A 37 -7.62 -8.69 18.15
N SER A 38 -8.77 -9.13 17.64
CA SER A 38 -8.90 -10.06 16.53
C SER A 38 -9.12 -9.36 15.18
N ARG A 39 -9.44 -8.07 15.14
CA ARG A 39 -9.75 -7.36 13.90
C ARG A 39 -8.52 -6.65 13.33
N ILE A 40 -8.36 -6.74 12.02
CA ILE A 40 -7.41 -5.96 11.22
C ILE A 40 -8.17 -5.17 10.17
N VAL A 41 -7.98 -3.85 10.12
CA VAL A 41 -8.47 -2.98 9.04
C VAL A 41 -7.31 -2.69 8.09
N LEU A 42 -7.37 -3.28 6.89
CA LEU A 42 -6.33 -3.16 5.88
C LEU A 42 -6.80 -2.24 4.75
N GLY A 43 -5.95 -1.32 4.32
CA GLY A 43 -6.15 -0.49 3.13
C GLY A 43 -5.41 -1.05 1.92
N ALA A 44 -6.09 -1.13 0.76
CA ALA A 44 -5.50 -1.55 -0.51
C ALA A 44 -6.15 -0.80 -1.68
N ASP A 45 -5.44 -0.65 -2.79
CA ASP A 45 -6.00 -0.04 -4.02
C ASP A 45 -6.71 -1.07 -4.92
N ASP A 46 -6.51 -2.35 -4.66
CA ASP A 46 -7.14 -3.51 -5.32
C ASP A 46 -8.07 -4.31 -4.38
N GLY A 47 -8.56 -3.70 -3.30
CA GLY A 47 -9.28 -4.38 -2.21
C GLY A 47 -10.57 -5.13 -2.63
N ASN A 48 -11.01 -5.01 -3.89
CA ASN A 48 -12.15 -5.74 -4.45
C ASN A 48 -11.73 -7.06 -5.14
N GLU A 49 -10.44 -7.34 -5.25
CA GLU A 49 -9.93 -8.52 -5.95
C GLU A 49 -10.10 -9.81 -5.15
N ALA A 50 -10.17 -10.94 -5.87
CA ALA A 50 -10.55 -12.24 -5.31
C ALA A 50 -9.58 -12.77 -4.24
N HIS A 51 -8.28 -12.49 -4.38
CA HIS A 51 -7.26 -12.95 -3.43
C HIS A 51 -7.50 -12.46 -2.00
N TRP A 52 -8.12 -11.28 -1.83
CA TRP A 52 -8.52 -10.78 -0.51
C TRP A 52 -9.57 -11.67 0.16
N THR A 53 -10.47 -12.27 -0.62
CA THR A 53 -11.46 -13.23 -0.08
C THR A 53 -10.77 -14.49 0.46
N VAL A 54 -9.76 -14.99 -0.26
CA VAL A 54 -8.97 -16.16 0.16
C VAL A 54 -8.20 -15.83 1.45
N LEU A 55 -7.54 -14.67 1.51
CA LEU A 55 -6.81 -14.22 2.70
C LEU A 55 -7.73 -14.04 3.92
N LYS A 56 -8.91 -13.43 3.72
CA LYS A 56 -9.93 -13.31 4.79
C LYS A 56 -10.33 -14.66 5.36
N GLN A 57 -10.60 -15.64 4.50
CA GLN A 57 -10.98 -16.99 4.93
C GLN A 57 -9.84 -17.67 5.71
N LYS A 58 -8.60 -17.49 5.27
CA LYS A 58 -7.42 -18.05 5.95
C LYS A 58 -7.26 -17.46 7.34
N LEU A 59 -7.30 -16.14 7.46
CA LEU A 59 -7.17 -15.42 8.73
C LEU A 59 -8.33 -15.69 9.70
N ALA A 60 -9.56 -15.86 9.19
CA ALA A 60 -10.70 -16.24 10.01
C ALA A 60 -10.50 -17.60 10.68
N GLY A 61 -9.83 -18.56 10.02
CA GLY A 61 -9.43 -19.83 10.61
C GLY A 61 -8.44 -19.71 11.79
N GLU A 62 -7.75 -18.56 11.88
CA GLU A 62 -6.81 -18.23 12.96
C GLU A 62 -7.40 -17.25 13.99
N GLY A 63 -8.71 -16.96 13.88
CA GLY A 63 -9.44 -16.07 14.78
C GLY A 63 -9.17 -14.58 14.51
N ILE A 64 -8.71 -14.21 13.28
CA ILE A 64 -8.50 -12.82 12.85
C ILE A 64 -9.58 -12.43 11.86
N ASP A 65 -10.30 -11.34 12.14
CA ASP A 65 -11.26 -10.71 11.25
C ASP A 65 -10.56 -9.65 10.40
N LEU A 66 -10.38 -9.93 9.11
CA LEU A 66 -9.77 -9.00 8.16
C LEU A 66 -10.85 -8.19 7.43
N GLU A 67 -10.89 -6.87 7.69
CA GLU A 67 -11.61 -5.91 6.86
C GLU A 67 -10.65 -5.31 5.84
N VAL A 68 -11.00 -5.38 4.54
CA VAL A 68 -10.23 -4.70 3.48
C VAL A 68 -11.02 -3.50 2.98
N ARG A 69 -10.40 -2.32 2.99
CA ARG A 69 -10.94 -1.06 2.46
C ARG A 69 -10.24 -0.70 1.18
N THR A 70 -11.02 -0.49 0.12
CA THR A 70 -10.51 -0.06 -1.18
C THR A 70 -10.36 1.46 -1.21
N ILE A 71 -9.14 1.96 -1.39
CA ILE A 71 -8.81 3.38 -1.52
C ILE A 71 -7.86 3.53 -2.71
N ASN A 72 -8.29 4.26 -3.76
CA ASN A 72 -7.54 4.37 -5.01
C ASN A 72 -6.46 5.48 -5.01
N ASP A 73 -6.12 6.03 -3.87
CA ASP A 73 -5.11 7.07 -3.69
C ASP A 73 -4.05 6.62 -2.68
N GLY A 74 -2.80 6.50 -3.13
CA GLY A 74 -1.70 6.00 -2.30
C GLY A 74 -1.33 6.93 -1.14
N VAL A 75 -1.50 8.25 -1.29
CA VAL A 75 -1.25 9.20 -0.20
C VAL A 75 -2.32 9.04 0.87
N GLN A 76 -3.59 8.88 0.48
CA GLN A 76 -4.69 8.62 1.42
C GLN A 76 -4.54 7.28 2.13
N LEU A 77 -4.04 6.22 1.44
CA LEU A 77 -3.74 4.93 2.07
C LEU A 77 -2.69 5.05 3.17
N ASN A 78 -1.61 5.80 2.92
CA ASN A 78 -0.58 6.04 3.93
C ASN A 78 -1.08 6.96 5.05
N GLN A 79 -1.80 8.02 4.72
CA GLN A 79 -2.39 8.91 5.71
C GLN A 79 -3.37 8.16 6.63
N GLY A 80 -4.21 7.29 6.07
CA GLY A 80 -5.14 6.47 6.84
C GLY A 80 -4.44 5.55 7.86
N VAL A 81 -3.26 5.00 7.51
CA VAL A 81 -2.43 4.27 8.49
C VAL A 81 -1.81 5.21 9.50
N GLN A 82 -1.26 6.35 9.07
CA GLN A 82 -0.64 7.36 9.94
C GLN A 82 -1.63 7.87 11.00
N ASP A 83 -2.88 8.10 10.62
CA ASP A 83 -3.95 8.62 11.48
C ASP A 83 -4.62 7.51 12.33
N GLY A 84 -4.33 6.24 12.04
CA GLY A 84 -4.91 5.08 12.73
C GLY A 84 -6.33 4.73 12.30
N GLU A 85 -6.78 5.21 11.14
CA GLU A 85 -8.04 4.81 10.49
C GLU A 85 -7.92 3.43 9.83
N LEU A 86 -6.68 3.08 9.46
CA LEU A 86 -6.25 1.77 8.98
C LEU A 86 -5.19 1.23 9.94
N ASP A 87 -5.20 -0.08 10.19
CA ASP A 87 -4.16 -0.73 10.98
C ASP A 87 -2.90 -0.98 10.14
N VAL A 88 -3.09 -1.29 8.86
CA VAL A 88 -2.04 -1.68 7.92
C VAL A 88 -2.49 -1.35 6.50
N ASN A 89 -1.55 -1.14 5.57
CA ASN A 89 -1.87 -1.12 4.15
C ASN A 89 -0.98 -2.09 3.35
N LEU A 90 -1.44 -2.46 2.15
CA LEU A 90 -0.68 -3.17 1.13
C LEU A 90 -1.06 -2.62 -0.24
N PHE A 91 -0.17 -1.82 -0.85
CA PHE A 91 -0.31 -1.28 -2.20
C PHE A 91 1.02 -0.78 -2.77
N GLN A 92 2.02 -0.57 -1.92
CA GLN A 92 3.21 0.21 -2.20
C GLN A 92 4.50 -0.59 -2.02
N HIS A 93 5.53 -0.16 -2.73
CA HIS A 93 6.91 -0.60 -2.56
C HIS A 93 7.71 0.33 -1.64
N LEU A 94 8.87 -0.14 -1.15
CA LEU A 94 9.66 0.54 -0.13
C LEU A 94 10.07 1.96 -0.50
N ILE A 95 10.47 2.22 -1.75
CA ILE A 95 10.87 3.58 -2.15
C ILE A 95 9.67 4.55 -2.24
N TYR A 96 8.44 4.07 -2.49
CA TYR A 96 7.26 4.91 -2.40
C TYR A 96 6.96 5.26 -0.93
N LEU A 97 7.10 4.29 -0.03
CA LEU A 97 6.97 4.49 1.41
C LEU A 97 8.01 5.48 1.93
N SER A 98 9.28 5.33 1.53
CA SER A 98 10.36 6.25 1.95
C SER A 98 10.08 7.69 1.51
N GLN A 99 9.57 7.88 0.28
CA GLN A 99 9.16 9.21 -0.19
C GLN A 99 8.04 9.80 0.69
N PHE A 100 6.99 9.02 0.97
CA PHE A 100 5.90 9.46 1.83
C PHE A 100 6.42 9.88 3.20
N ASN A 101 7.23 9.06 3.86
CA ASN A 101 7.80 9.36 5.16
C ASN A 101 8.61 10.66 5.15
N VAL A 102 9.51 10.82 4.18
CA VAL A 102 10.38 12.00 4.07
C VAL A 102 9.59 13.28 3.75
N GLU A 103 8.54 13.19 2.94
CA GLU A 103 7.76 14.36 2.53
C GLU A 103 6.69 14.78 3.52
N ASN A 104 6.15 13.83 4.29
CA ASN A 104 5.03 14.07 5.21
C ASN A 104 5.43 13.94 6.69
N ASN A 105 6.73 13.86 7.01
CA ASN A 105 7.22 13.52 8.36
C ASN A 105 6.54 12.27 8.92
N GLY A 106 6.32 11.28 8.04
CA GLY A 106 5.69 10.02 8.39
C GLY A 106 6.61 9.12 9.22
N SER A 107 6.01 8.17 9.93
CA SER A 107 6.69 7.14 10.71
C SER A 107 6.17 5.76 10.39
N LEU A 108 5.83 5.53 9.12
CA LEU A 108 5.32 4.24 8.67
C LEU A 108 6.48 3.27 8.41
N VAL A 109 6.28 2.01 8.76
CA VAL A 109 7.30 0.96 8.68
C VAL A 109 6.76 -0.30 8.03
N PRO A 110 7.59 -1.06 7.27
CA PRO A 110 7.22 -2.35 6.72
C PRO A 110 7.24 -3.43 7.79
N VAL A 111 6.25 -4.31 7.80
CA VAL A 111 6.15 -5.43 8.75
C VAL A 111 6.19 -6.81 8.08
N GLY A 112 6.15 -6.87 6.76
CA GLY A 112 6.33 -8.12 6.01
C GLY A 112 6.40 -7.86 4.51
N ALA A 113 7.35 -8.51 3.85
CA ALA A 113 7.46 -8.48 2.40
C ALA A 113 6.31 -9.23 1.75
N THR A 114 5.93 -8.83 0.55
CA THR A 114 4.98 -9.57 -0.28
C THR A 114 5.62 -9.96 -1.61
N ALA A 115 5.65 -9.11 -2.59
CA ALA A 115 6.19 -9.41 -3.90
C ALA A 115 6.81 -8.19 -4.58
N VAL A 116 7.60 -8.44 -5.62
CA VAL A 116 7.95 -7.45 -6.64
C VAL A 116 7.11 -7.71 -7.88
N TYR A 117 6.57 -6.65 -8.46
CA TYR A 117 5.81 -6.67 -9.71
C TYR A 117 6.57 -5.90 -10.78
N PRO A 118 6.53 -6.32 -12.05
CA PRO A 118 7.19 -5.56 -13.10
C PRO A 118 6.49 -4.22 -13.32
N LEU A 119 7.28 -3.20 -13.63
CA LEU A 119 6.78 -1.97 -14.22
C LEU A 119 7.02 -2.06 -15.72
N ALA A 120 6.03 -2.57 -16.46
CA ALA A 120 6.21 -2.94 -17.86
C ALA A 120 5.87 -1.80 -18.83
N LEU A 121 6.45 -1.87 -20.03
CA LEU A 121 6.12 -1.00 -21.16
C LEU A 121 5.15 -1.75 -22.08
N TYR A 122 3.97 -1.20 -22.26
CA TYR A 122 2.89 -1.74 -23.08
C TYR A 122 2.73 -0.94 -24.38
N SER A 123 2.29 -1.61 -25.44
CA SER A 123 1.83 -0.97 -26.67
C SER A 123 0.73 -1.79 -27.33
N GLU A 124 -0.31 -1.12 -27.85
CA GLU A 124 -1.35 -1.75 -28.67
C GLU A 124 -0.93 -1.84 -30.15
N GLN A 125 -0.02 -0.99 -30.59
CA GLN A 125 0.36 -0.82 -31.99
C GLN A 125 1.66 -1.56 -32.36
N TYR A 126 2.60 -1.65 -31.42
CA TYR A 126 3.94 -2.20 -31.66
C TYR A 126 4.13 -3.50 -30.86
N LYS A 127 4.92 -4.42 -31.37
CA LYS A 127 5.18 -5.72 -30.74
C LYS A 127 6.60 -5.88 -30.20
N ASP A 128 7.50 -4.99 -30.57
CA ASP A 128 8.87 -4.91 -30.05
C ASP A 128 9.21 -3.44 -29.80
N VAL A 129 9.98 -3.18 -28.77
CA VAL A 129 10.47 -1.84 -28.41
C VAL A 129 11.27 -1.20 -29.57
N LYS A 130 11.90 -2.02 -30.42
CA LYS A 130 12.67 -1.57 -31.57
C LYS A 130 11.81 -0.99 -32.69
N ASP A 131 10.53 -1.35 -32.72
CA ASP A 131 9.57 -0.89 -33.73
C ASP A 131 8.99 0.49 -33.40
N LEU A 132 9.24 0.99 -32.19
CA LEU A 132 8.80 2.36 -31.81
C LEU A 132 9.52 3.39 -32.69
N PRO A 133 8.78 4.28 -33.38
CA PRO A 133 9.38 5.32 -34.20
C PRO A 133 10.12 6.37 -33.36
N GLU A 134 11.04 7.07 -33.97
CA GLU A 134 11.68 8.25 -33.36
C GLU A 134 10.63 9.29 -32.99
N GLY A 135 10.70 9.82 -31.78
CA GLY A 135 9.71 10.76 -31.23
C GLY A 135 8.40 10.11 -30.79
N ALA A 136 8.29 8.78 -30.75
CA ALA A 136 7.10 8.12 -30.19
C ALA A 136 6.81 8.61 -28.78
N LYS A 137 5.56 8.96 -28.50
CA LYS A 137 5.14 9.37 -27.16
C LYS A 137 4.97 8.16 -26.27
N VAL A 138 5.59 8.21 -25.10
CA VAL A 138 5.49 7.19 -24.05
C VAL A 138 4.87 7.80 -22.83
N ALA A 139 3.66 7.36 -22.47
CA ALA A 139 3.04 7.72 -21.21
C ALA A 139 3.81 7.08 -20.05
N ILE A 140 4.06 7.85 -19.01
CA ILE A 140 4.84 7.43 -17.85
C ILE A 140 4.22 8.00 -16.57
N PRO A 141 4.16 7.23 -15.45
CA PRO A 141 3.67 7.75 -14.19
C PRO A 141 4.40 9.03 -13.76
N ASN A 142 3.67 10.03 -13.29
CA ASN A 142 4.24 11.31 -12.85
C ASN A 142 4.71 11.32 -11.39
N ASN A 143 4.32 10.32 -10.57
CA ASN A 143 4.86 10.23 -9.22
C ASN A 143 6.36 9.91 -9.26
N PRO A 144 7.18 10.60 -8.43
CA PRO A 144 8.65 10.60 -8.60
C PRO A 144 9.28 9.22 -8.62
N THR A 145 8.85 8.31 -7.76
CA THR A 145 9.48 6.99 -7.62
C THR A 145 9.19 6.06 -8.81
N ASN A 146 7.95 6.05 -9.32
CA ASN A 146 7.62 5.28 -10.53
C ASN A 146 8.10 5.99 -11.80
N LEU A 147 8.18 7.31 -11.81
CA LEU A 147 8.81 8.06 -12.90
C LEU A 147 10.29 7.65 -13.03
N ALA A 148 11.05 7.70 -11.93
CA ALA A 148 12.46 7.30 -11.93
C ALA A 148 12.65 5.84 -12.40
N ARG A 149 11.82 4.91 -11.88
CA ARG A 149 11.84 3.50 -12.31
C ARG A 149 11.49 3.34 -13.78
N GLY A 150 10.48 4.09 -14.27
CA GLY A 150 10.11 4.11 -15.68
C GLY A 150 11.25 4.62 -16.57
N LEU A 151 12.00 5.64 -16.15
CA LEU A 151 13.19 6.13 -16.85
C LEU A 151 14.28 5.06 -16.93
N LEU A 152 14.55 4.34 -15.83
CA LEU A 152 15.50 3.23 -15.80
C LEU A 152 15.06 2.09 -16.75
N ASN A 153 13.76 1.80 -16.83
CA ASN A 153 13.22 0.80 -17.73
C ASN A 153 13.36 1.22 -19.19
N LEU A 154 13.06 2.48 -19.52
CA LEU A 154 13.25 3.01 -20.87
C LEU A 154 14.73 3.02 -21.27
N GLN A 155 15.65 3.29 -20.33
CA GLN A 155 17.09 3.15 -20.56
C GLN A 155 17.47 1.69 -20.85
N THR A 156 17.01 0.74 -20.03
CA THR A 156 17.30 -0.69 -20.22
C THR A 156 16.70 -1.19 -21.52
N ALA A 157 15.56 -0.67 -21.94
CA ALA A 157 14.95 -0.93 -23.24
C ALA A 157 15.68 -0.26 -24.42
N GLY A 158 16.70 0.57 -24.18
CA GLY A 158 17.48 1.25 -25.21
C GLY A 158 16.78 2.45 -25.85
N LEU A 159 15.76 3.01 -25.19
CA LEU A 159 14.97 4.13 -25.69
C LEU A 159 15.51 5.50 -25.24
N LEU A 160 16.29 5.55 -24.15
CA LEU A 160 16.95 6.75 -23.67
C LEU A 160 18.25 6.40 -22.95
N THR A 161 19.04 7.43 -22.60
CA THR A 161 20.20 7.29 -21.72
C THR A 161 20.10 8.33 -20.61
N LEU A 162 20.48 7.91 -19.39
CA LEU A 162 20.50 8.76 -18.21
C LEU A 162 21.93 9.12 -17.83
N LYS A 163 22.11 10.29 -17.25
CA LYS A 163 23.38 10.73 -16.68
C LYS A 163 23.86 9.71 -15.64
N ASP A 164 25.15 9.36 -15.71
CA ASP A 164 25.81 8.41 -14.80
C ASP A 164 25.09 7.04 -14.66
N GLY A 165 24.30 6.64 -15.67
CA GLY A 165 23.53 5.38 -15.69
C GLY A 165 22.18 5.44 -14.97
N GLY A 166 21.86 6.55 -14.34
CA GLY A 166 20.60 6.74 -13.60
C GLY A 166 20.57 6.05 -12.23
N THR A 167 19.59 6.42 -11.43
CA THR A 167 19.32 5.86 -10.11
C THR A 167 17.80 5.76 -9.88
N ALA A 168 17.38 5.14 -8.78
CA ALA A 168 15.98 5.13 -8.35
C ALA A 168 15.40 6.53 -7.99
N LEU A 169 16.24 7.57 -8.05
CA LEU A 169 15.88 8.97 -7.82
C LEU A 169 16.06 9.85 -9.07
N SER A 170 16.30 9.24 -10.25
CA SER A 170 16.46 9.96 -11.51
C SER A 170 15.21 10.72 -11.91
N THR A 171 15.42 11.86 -12.58
CA THR A 171 14.37 12.75 -13.06
C THR A 171 14.48 12.92 -14.57
N PRO A 172 13.51 13.51 -15.26
CA PRO A 172 13.65 13.85 -16.68
C PRO A 172 14.81 14.79 -16.99
N ALA A 173 15.30 15.56 -15.99
CA ALA A 173 16.48 16.42 -16.15
C ALA A 173 17.80 15.63 -16.29
N ASP A 174 17.80 14.35 -15.92
CA ASP A 174 18.96 13.46 -16.05
C ASP A 174 19.04 12.78 -17.42
N ILE A 175 18.08 13.00 -18.32
CA ILE A 175 18.08 12.44 -19.67
C ILE A 175 19.18 13.10 -20.50
N VAL A 176 20.11 12.29 -21.00
CA VAL A 176 21.19 12.72 -21.91
C VAL A 176 20.76 12.62 -23.36
N THR A 177 20.14 11.49 -23.74
CA THR A 177 19.56 11.27 -25.07
C THR A 177 18.23 10.54 -24.93
N SER A 178 17.31 10.78 -25.83
CA SER A 178 16.05 10.04 -25.90
C SER A 178 15.59 9.87 -27.33
N LYS A 179 15.12 8.67 -27.68
CA LYS A 179 14.42 8.33 -28.94
C LYS A 179 12.92 8.56 -28.83
N VAL A 180 12.40 8.77 -27.62
CA VAL A 180 10.98 8.89 -27.33
C VAL A 180 10.67 10.23 -26.65
N GLU A 181 9.43 10.68 -26.78
CA GLU A 181 8.89 11.84 -26.06
C GLU A 181 8.14 11.33 -24.83
N LEU A 182 8.49 11.84 -23.64
CA LEU A 182 7.80 11.44 -22.41
C LEU A 182 6.49 12.21 -22.25
N LEU A 183 5.43 11.51 -21.88
CA LEU A 183 4.13 12.05 -21.49
C LEU A 183 3.86 11.67 -20.02
N PRO A 184 4.33 12.47 -19.03
CA PRO A 184 4.05 12.24 -17.64
C PRO A 184 2.55 12.43 -17.35
N VAL A 185 1.91 11.41 -16.80
CA VAL A 185 0.48 11.41 -16.44
C VAL A 185 0.29 10.78 -15.05
N ASP A 186 -0.85 11.01 -14.44
CA ASP A 186 -1.18 10.30 -13.20
C ASP A 186 -1.17 8.79 -13.44
N THR A 187 -0.70 8.02 -12.45
CA THR A 187 -0.55 6.57 -12.58
C THR A 187 -1.82 5.89 -13.09
N ASN A 188 -2.99 6.33 -12.64
CA ASN A 188 -4.30 5.83 -13.06
C ASN A 188 -4.71 6.26 -14.49
N GLN A 189 -3.96 7.16 -15.13
CA GLN A 189 -4.21 7.64 -16.49
C GLN A 189 -3.30 6.99 -17.54
N THR A 190 -2.31 6.20 -17.12
CA THR A 190 -1.34 5.59 -18.05
C THR A 190 -2.00 4.68 -19.08
N VAL A 191 -2.97 3.86 -18.65
CA VAL A 191 -3.75 2.99 -19.55
C VAL A 191 -4.65 3.81 -20.49
N THR A 192 -5.27 4.87 -19.97
CA THR A 192 -6.12 5.75 -20.77
C THR A 192 -5.31 6.39 -21.89
N ALA A 193 -4.12 6.95 -21.60
CA ALA A 193 -3.24 7.57 -22.57
C ALA A 193 -2.78 6.60 -23.67
N LEU A 194 -2.63 5.31 -23.35
CA LEU A 194 -2.36 4.27 -24.34
C LEU A 194 -3.57 4.02 -25.25
N ARG A 195 -4.76 3.86 -24.65
CA ARG A 195 -5.99 3.45 -25.37
C ARG A 195 -6.62 4.54 -26.22
N ASP A 196 -6.51 5.80 -25.80
CA ASP A 196 -7.03 6.94 -26.56
C ASP A 196 -6.06 7.42 -27.66
N GLY A 197 -4.87 6.81 -27.74
CA GLY A 197 -3.85 7.12 -28.73
C GLY A 197 -3.03 8.36 -28.42
N SER A 198 -3.16 8.95 -27.22
CA SER A 198 -2.31 10.05 -26.76
C SER A 198 -0.85 9.66 -26.65
N ALA A 199 -0.58 8.36 -26.44
CA ALA A 199 0.74 7.76 -26.42
C ALA A 199 0.77 6.47 -27.26
N GLN A 200 1.90 6.19 -27.91
CA GLN A 200 2.16 4.97 -28.69
C GLN A 200 2.56 3.80 -27.79
N ALA A 201 3.09 4.09 -26.60
CA ALA A 201 3.41 3.11 -25.59
C ALA A 201 3.20 3.73 -24.19
N ALA A 202 3.09 2.91 -23.17
CA ALA A 202 2.91 3.37 -21.81
C ALA A 202 3.67 2.50 -20.81
N ILE A 203 4.36 3.12 -19.86
CA ILE A 203 4.84 2.49 -18.64
C ILE A 203 3.65 2.35 -17.70
N VAL A 204 3.26 1.11 -17.40
CA VAL A 204 2.05 0.84 -16.59
C VAL A 204 2.41 -0.12 -15.46
N ASN A 205 2.02 0.19 -14.24
CA ASN A 205 2.17 -0.72 -13.13
C ASN A 205 1.13 -1.86 -13.21
N ASN A 206 1.40 -2.94 -12.52
CA ASN A 206 0.63 -4.16 -12.62
C ASN A 206 -0.85 -3.96 -12.25
N THR A 207 -1.15 -3.24 -11.15
CA THR A 207 -2.54 -2.96 -10.73
C THR A 207 -3.32 -2.17 -11.79
N GLN A 208 -2.69 -1.18 -12.43
CA GLN A 208 -3.36 -0.41 -13.48
C GLN A 208 -3.51 -1.22 -14.78
N ALA A 209 -2.55 -2.08 -15.10
CA ALA A 209 -2.64 -2.98 -16.24
C ALA A 209 -3.84 -3.94 -16.08
N GLN A 210 -4.01 -4.53 -14.91
CA GLN A 210 -5.15 -5.40 -14.60
C GLN A 210 -6.49 -4.65 -14.67
N LYS A 211 -6.61 -3.53 -13.96
CA LYS A 211 -7.82 -2.67 -13.98
C LYS A 211 -8.17 -2.23 -15.40
N GLY A 212 -7.16 -2.01 -16.22
CA GLY A 212 -7.29 -1.63 -17.62
C GLY A 212 -7.48 -2.81 -18.58
N GLY A 213 -7.36 -4.07 -18.13
CA GLY A 213 -7.44 -5.26 -18.98
C GLY A 213 -6.33 -5.32 -20.04
N LEU A 214 -5.11 -4.89 -19.69
CA LEU A 214 -3.93 -5.06 -20.53
C LEU A 214 -3.34 -6.46 -20.31
N GLY A 215 -3.33 -7.27 -21.36
CA GLY A 215 -2.73 -8.61 -21.32
C GLY A 215 -1.22 -8.58 -21.63
N ASP A 216 -0.55 -9.68 -21.32
CA ASP A 216 0.89 -9.86 -21.55
C ASP A 216 1.29 -9.75 -23.03
N GLU A 217 0.36 -10.00 -23.95
CA GLU A 217 0.58 -9.88 -25.41
C GLU A 217 0.81 -8.43 -25.85
N LEU A 218 0.51 -7.45 -24.99
CA LEU A 218 0.74 -6.03 -25.21
C LEU A 218 2.07 -5.55 -24.61
N ILE A 219 2.77 -6.37 -23.83
CA ILE A 219 4.06 -6.03 -23.25
C ILE A 219 5.13 -6.07 -24.34
N ILE A 220 5.80 -4.93 -24.55
CA ILE A 220 6.93 -4.82 -25.47
C ILE A 220 8.28 -4.75 -24.74
N PHE A 221 8.26 -4.50 -23.41
CA PHE A 221 9.41 -4.60 -22.52
C PHE A 221 8.97 -4.79 -21.08
N LYS A 222 9.66 -5.64 -20.32
CA LYS A 222 9.53 -5.74 -18.87
C LYS A 222 10.87 -6.03 -18.18
N GLU A 223 10.99 -5.62 -16.94
CA GLU A 223 12.15 -5.86 -16.09
C GLU A 223 12.34 -7.35 -15.80
N ASP A 224 13.59 -7.76 -15.59
CA ASP A 224 13.91 -9.05 -14.98
C ASP A 224 13.72 -8.94 -13.46
N LEU A 225 12.71 -9.60 -12.90
CA LEU A 225 12.39 -9.58 -11.47
C LEU A 225 13.45 -10.26 -10.58
N ASN A 226 14.41 -10.98 -11.18
CA ASN A 226 15.56 -11.54 -10.45
C ASN A 226 16.68 -10.52 -10.24
N ASN A 227 16.59 -9.32 -10.82
CA ASN A 227 17.58 -8.28 -10.63
C ASN A 227 17.59 -7.82 -9.16
N PRO A 228 18.74 -7.96 -8.42
CA PRO A 228 18.83 -7.54 -7.02
C PRO A 228 18.63 -6.03 -6.83
N GLN A 229 18.83 -5.23 -7.88
CA GLN A 229 18.55 -3.78 -7.85
C GLN A 229 17.06 -3.45 -7.70
N LEU A 230 16.18 -4.45 -7.71
CA LEU A 230 14.75 -4.26 -7.45
C LEU A 230 14.38 -4.30 -5.96
N ALA A 231 15.32 -4.41 -5.04
CA ALA A 231 15.05 -4.33 -3.59
C ALA A 231 14.21 -3.10 -3.20
N PRO A 232 14.47 -1.87 -3.70
CA PRO A 232 13.62 -0.69 -3.44
C PRO A 232 12.15 -0.85 -3.85
N TYR A 233 11.87 -1.79 -4.74
CA TYR A 233 10.54 -2.02 -5.31
C TYR A 233 9.81 -3.24 -4.74
N ILE A 234 10.32 -3.81 -3.64
CA ILE A 234 9.59 -4.84 -2.87
C ILE A 234 8.36 -4.20 -2.23
N ASN A 235 7.19 -4.76 -2.51
CA ASN A 235 5.96 -4.39 -1.85
C ASN A 235 5.89 -5.04 -0.47
N ALA A 236 5.32 -4.33 0.50
CA ALA A 236 5.28 -4.78 1.88
C ALA A 236 3.96 -4.37 2.55
N PHE A 237 3.55 -5.15 3.54
CA PHE A 237 2.59 -4.68 4.53
C PHE A 237 3.23 -3.57 5.35
N VAL A 238 2.52 -2.45 5.49
CA VAL A 238 3.03 -1.23 6.13
C VAL A 238 2.08 -0.80 7.24
N THR A 239 2.64 -0.57 8.42
CA THR A 239 1.92 -0.06 9.61
C THR A 239 2.66 1.13 10.21
N ARG A 240 2.16 1.68 11.31
CA ARG A 240 2.86 2.70 12.10
C ARG A 240 4.00 2.08 12.92
N ASP A 241 5.06 2.84 13.18
CA ASP A 241 6.19 2.39 13.99
C ASP A 241 5.77 1.97 15.42
N ASP A 242 4.80 2.67 16.04
CA ASP A 242 4.29 2.31 17.37
C ASP A 242 3.45 1.02 17.40
N LYS A 243 3.17 0.42 16.24
CA LYS A 243 2.40 -0.83 16.06
C LYS A 243 3.21 -1.94 15.39
N LYS A 244 4.48 -1.74 15.08
CA LYS A 244 5.29 -2.71 14.34
C LYS A 244 5.42 -4.08 15.01
N ASP A 245 5.37 -4.11 16.33
CA ASP A 245 5.54 -5.32 17.14
C ASP A 245 4.21 -6.05 17.45
N ASP A 246 3.11 -5.65 16.79
CA ASP A 246 1.82 -6.32 16.95
C ASP A 246 1.89 -7.76 16.42
N PRO A 247 1.57 -8.78 17.24
CA PRO A 247 1.69 -10.18 16.84
C PRO A 247 0.76 -10.59 15.68
N ARG A 248 -0.24 -9.78 15.36
CA ARG A 248 -1.14 -10.01 14.21
C ARG A 248 -0.41 -9.93 12.88
N TRP A 249 0.69 -9.16 12.80
CA TRP A 249 1.45 -9.01 11.54
C TRP A 249 2.13 -10.31 11.13
N ALA A 250 2.69 -11.06 12.04
CA ALA A 250 3.29 -12.35 11.74
C ALA A 250 2.27 -13.31 11.11
N LYS A 251 1.05 -13.37 11.69
CA LYS A 251 -0.04 -14.18 11.15
C LYS A 251 -0.53 -13.68 9.79
N LEU A 252 -0.65 -12.35 9.62
CA LEU A 252 -1.05 -11.74 8.34
C LEU A 252 -0.07 -12.13 7.23
N VAL A 253 1.23 -11.99 7.49
CA VAL A 253 2.29 -12.33 6.53
C VAL A 253 2.33 -13.82 6.25
N GLU A 254 2.23 -14.67 7.25
CA GLU A 254 2.17 -16.14 7.09
C GLU A 254 0.94 -16.56 6.28
N ALA A 255 -0.22 -16.00 6.59
CA ALA A 255 -1.45 -16.27 5.82
C ALA A 255 -1.35 -15.80 4.37
N TYR A 256 -0.74 -14.64 4.12
CA TYR A 256 -0.54 -14.12 2.77
C TYR A 256 0.36 -15.03 1.93
N HIS A 257 1.41 -15.59 2.53
CA HIS A 257 2.33 -16.53 1.89
C HIS A 257 1.87 -17.99 1.95
N SER A 258 0.61 -18.25 2.34
CA SER A 258 0.07 -19.60 2.19
C SER A 258 -0.13 -19.96 0.72
N PRO A 259 0.01 -21.27 0.35
CA PRO A 259 -0.12 -21.68 -1.05
C PRO A 259 -1.42 -21.25 -1.72
N GLU A 260 -2.52 -21.19 -0.97
CA GLU A 260 -3.83 -20.81 -1.50
C GLU A 260 -3.90 -19.32 -1.85
N VAL A 261 -3.33 -18.45 -1.01
CA VAL A 261 -3.30 -17.00 -1.23
C VAL A 261 -2.29 -16.68 -2.32
N GLU A 262 -1.09 -17.26 -2.29
CA GLU A 262 -0.09 -17.07 -3.35
C GLU A 262 -0.60 -17.53 -4.72
N ALA A 263 -1.36 -18.63 -4.79
CA ALA A 263 -1.99 -19.08 -6.03
C ALA A 263 -3.01 -18.04 -6.55
N ALA A 264 -3.87 -17.49 -5.68
CA ALA A 264 -4.84 -16.48 -6.06
C ALA A 264 -4.16 -15.16 -6.50
N VAL A 265 -3.10 -14.74 -5.81
CA VAL A 265 -2.30 -13.56 -6.19
C VAL A 265 -1.59 -13.81 -7.53
N THR A 266 -1.06 -15.02 -7.75
CA THR A 266 -0.40 -15.40 -9.02
C THR A 266 -1.38 -15.40 -10.18
N GLU A 267 -2.58 -15.96 -9.99
CA GLU A 267 -3.63 -15.97 -11.01
C GLU A 267 -4.05 -14.56 -11.40
N LEU A 268 -4.34 -13.71 -10.39
CA LEU A 268 -4.67 -12.32 -10.61
C LEU A 268 -3.61 -11.59 -11.44
N ASN A 269 -2.34 -11.84 -11.14
CA ASN A 269 -1.20 -11.16 -11.78
C ASN A 269 -0.68 -11.88 -13.02
N GLN A 270 -1.40 -12.91 -13.51
CA GLN A 270 -1.01 -13.70 -14.69
C GLN A 270 0.44 -14.24 -14.60
N GLY A 271 0.92 -14.50 -13.38
CA GLY A 271 2.30 -14.91 -13.11
C GLY A 271 3.33 -13.78 -13.14
N ASN A 272 2.93 -12.54 -13.39
CA ASN A 272 3.84 -11.37 -13.44
C ASN A 272 4.16 -10.83 -12.05
N LEU A 273 4.83 -11.62 -11.25
CA LEU A 273 5.33 -11.24 -9.93
C LEU A 273 6.43 -12.19 -9.48
N GLN A 274 7.16 -11.76 -8.46
CA GLN A 274 8.05 -12.63 -7.70
C GLN A 274 7.82 -12.38 -6.21
N PHE A 275 7.35 -13.39 -5.48
CA PHE A 275 7.25 -13.32 -4.02
C PHE A 275 8.62 -13.14 -3.38
N LYS A 276 8.68 -12.44 -2.27
CA LYS A 276 9.90 -12.08 -1.54
C LYS A 276 9.88 -12.61 -0.11
N THR A 277 9.52 -13.89 0.03
CA THR A 277 9.39 -14.61 1.30
C THR A 277 10.70 -14.67 2.10
N GLU A 278 11.84 -14.52 1.41
CA GLU A 278 13.18 -14.50 2.02
C GLU A 278 13.52 -13.19 2.74
N TRP A 279 12.72 -12.12 2.54
CA TRP A 279 12.96 -10.81 3.14
C TRP A 279 12.33 -10.71 4.53
N THR A 280 13.17 -10.51 5.54
CA THR A 280 12.73 -10.28 6.92
C THR A 280 12.29 -8.84 7.14
N GLY A 281 11.49 -8.59 8.19
CA GLY A 281 11.12 -7.23 8.59
C GLY A 281 12.32 -6.33 8.86
N ALA A 282 13.41 -6.87 9.43
CA ALA A 282 14.65 -6.13 9.65
C ALA A 282 15.31 -5.70 8.32
N GLN A 283 15.41 -6.60 7.34
CA GLN A 283 15.98 -6.26 6.03
C GLN A 283 15.13 -5.21 5.29
N LEU A 284 13.80 -5.30 5.39
CA LEU A 284 12.90 -4.28 4.84
C LEU A 284 13.10 -2.92 5.51
N GLN A 285 13.31 -2.90 6.83
CA GLN A 285 13.53 -1.66 7.58
C GLN A 285 14.90 -1.05 7.26
N ASP A 286 15.96 -1.87 7.10
CA ASP A 286 17.28 -1.42 6.71
C ASP A 286 17.24 -0.78 5.30
N GLU A 287 16.56 -1.42 4.35
CA GLU A 287 16.35 -0.88 3.00
C GLU A 287 15.57 0.44 3.04
N LEU A 288 14.44 0.49 3.78
CA LEU A 288 13.65 1.71 3.94
C LEU A 288 14.51 2.86 4.49
N THR A 289 15.30 2.61 5.54
CA THR A 289 16.18 3.62 6.14
C THR A 289 17.20 4.13 5.13
N SER A 290 17.82 3.24 4.37
CA SER A 290 18.78 3.60 3.32
C SER A 290 18.14 4.51 2.25
N LEU A 291 16.93 4.19 1.84
CA LEU A 291 16.16 4.97 0.86
C LEU A 291 15.76 6.35 1.39
N GLU A 292 15.33 6.43 2.65
CA GLU A 292 15.01 7.71 3.31
C GLU A 292 16.24 8.60 3.42
N ASP A 293 17.39 8.05 3.78
CA ASP A 293 18.65 8.80 3.90
C ASP A 293 19.13 9.32 2.53
N ALA A 294 19.00 8.50 1.48
CA ALA A 294 19.30 8.93 0.11
C ALA A 294 18.39 10.07 -0.36
N LEU A 295 17.08 9.99 -0.06
CA LEU A 295 16.13 11.05 -0.38
C LEU A 295 16.39 12.35 0.39
N LYS A 296 16.74 12.26 1.67
CA LYS A 296 17.11 13.43 2.49
C LYS A 296 18.38 14.10 1.96
N ALA A 297 19.38 13.31 1.57
CA ALA A 297 20.64 13.80 1.00
C ALA A 297 20.44 14.53 -0.35
N GLN A 298 19.45 14.12 -1.14
CA GLN A 298 19.13 14.79 -2.43
C GLN A 298 18.45 16.15 -2.23
N LYS A 299 17.75 16.35 -1.10
CA LYS A 299 17.00 17.58 -0.79
C LYS A 299 17.86 18.66 -0.08
N GLY A 300 18.98 18.28 0.50
CA GLY A 300 19.91 19.19 1.23
C GLY A 300 21.03 19.69 0.36
#